data_b74fe47cd2a566dfe74cc19985b55330
#
_entry.id   b74fe47cd2a566dfe74cc19985b55330
#
_cell.length_a   1.000
_cell.length_b   1.000
_cell.length_c   1.000
_cell.angle_alpha   90.00
_cell.angle_beta   90.00
_cell.angle_gamma   90.00
#
_symmetry.space_group_name_H-M   'P 1'
#
loop_
_entity.id
_entity.type
_entity.pdbx_description
1 polymer ?
#
loop_
_entity_poly.entity_id
_entity_poly.type
_entity_poly.pdbx_seq_one_letter_code
_entity_poly.pdbx_strand_id
1 'polypeptide(L)'
;MHKIKYALFYDFHTTPLHPGVGKNFDAETLTDRFLECGVDYVTFHARCNMGNAYYNTAIGQRHPSLNFDLFGDLAEACDRKGIKIGAYFNAGLSRAEAVEHRDWTTIYPDGSSYHEPFAGPFPRPCATTLLTAIICWPWRRKSRKNIR
;
A
#
# COMPACT_ATOMS: atom_id res chain seq x y z
N MET A 1 -1.99 -23.24 -15.88
CA MET A 1 -2.31 -22.38 -14.71
C MET A 1 -1.26 -22.65 -13.63
N HIS A 2 -0.44 -21.66 -13.26
CA HIS A 2 0.60 -21.85 -12.22
C HIS A 2 -0.10 -22.00 -10.88
N LYS A 3 0.14 -23.12 -10.18
CA LYS A 3 -0.48 -23.41 -8.88
C LYS A 3 0.35 -22.73 -7.80
N ILE A 4 -0.22 -21.73 -7.11
CA ILE A 4 0.40 -21.12 -5.93
C ILE A 4 0.43 -22.16 -4.81
N LYS A 5 1.61 -22.42 -4.28
CA LYS A 5 1.84 -23.36 -3.17
C LYS A 5 2.08 -22.62 -1.87
N TYR A 6 2.83 -21.50 -1.93
CA TYR A 6 3.13 -20.68 -0.76
C TYR A 6 2.93 -19.20 -1.06
N ALA A 7 1.99 -18.59 -0.34
CA ALA A 7 1.68 -17.16 -0.42
C ALA A 7 2.13 -16.46 0.86
N LEU A 8 2.81 -15.34 0.72
CA LEU A 8 3.25 -14.48 1.82
C LEU A 8 2.47 -13.16 1.78
N PHE A 9 1.93 -12.74 2.93
CA PHE A 9 1.50 -11.36 3.13
C PHE A 9 2.61 -10.58 3.84
N TYR A 10 3.24 -9.66 3.13
CA TYR A 10 4.26 -8.80 3.69
C TYR A 10 3.60 -7.55 4.25
N ASP A 11 3.24 -7.62 5.53
CA ASP A 11 2.50 -6.57 6.22
C ASP A 11 3.45 -5.54 6.85
N PHE A 12 3.23 -4.26 6.53
CA PHE A 12 3.95 -3.16 7.17
C PHE A 12 3.12 -1.87 7.12
N HIS A 13 3.25 -1.08 8.17
CA HIS A 13 2.59 0.20 8.30
C HIS A 13 3.60 1.27 8.69
N THR A 14 3.58 2.38 7.98
CA THR A 14 4.46 3.52 8.25
C THR A 14 3.66 4.80 8.36
N THR A 15 4.08 5.69 9.24
CA THR A 15 3.52 7.05 9.30
C THR A 15 4.36 8.01 8.47
N PRO A 16 3.82 9.14 8.02
CA PRO A 16 4.60 10.17 7.32
C PRO A 16 5.81 10.68 8.10
N LEU A 17 5.80 10.47 9.43
CA LEU A 17 6.88 10.90 10.33
C LEU A 17 8.05 9.92 10.40
N HIS A 18 7.92 8.70 9.85
CA HIS A 18 9.03 7.76 9.80
C HIS A 18 10.06 8.19 8.76
N PRO A 19 11.24 8.65 9.16
CA PRO A 19 12.29 9.00 8.21
C PRO A 19 12.92 7.73 7.62
N GLY A 20 13.32 7.81 6.36
CA GLY A 20 14.10 6.75 5.72
C GLY A 20 13.33 5.48 5.39
N VAL A 21 12.00 5.53 5.25
CA VAL A 21 11.23 4.42 4.68
C VAL A 21 11.81 4.07 3.30
N GLY A 22 12.13 2.79 3.10
CA GLY A 22 12.76 2.32 1.87
C GLY A 22 14.27 2.57 1.77
N LYS A 23 14.92 3.21 2.76
CA LYS A 23 16.36 3.55 2.71
C LYS A 23 17.27 2.34 2.40
N ASN A 24 16.93 1.19 2.94
CA ASN A 24 17.69 -0.06 2.75
C ASN A 24 16.93 -1.06 1.85
N PHE A 25 15.94 -0.56 1.11
CA PHE A 25 15.18 -1.42 0.23
C PHE A 25 16.01 -1.77 -1.01
N ASP A 26 16.10 -3.05 -1.27
CA ASP A 26 16.67 -3.64 -2.47
C ASP A 26 15.73 -4.74 -2.97
N ALA A 27 15.12 -4.50 -4.11
CA ALA A 27 14.10 -5.40 -4.67
C ALA A 27 14.68 -6.75 -5.09
N GLU A 28 15.93 -6.77 -5.58
CA GLU A 28 16.60 -8.00 -5.98
C GLU A 28 16.90 -8.89 -4.77
N THR A 29 17.51 -8.32 -3.75
CA THR A 29 17.80 -9.03 -2.50
C THR A 29 16.53 -9.54 -1.84
N LEU A 30 15.46 -8.73 -1.80
CA LEU A 30 14.20 -9.13 -1.17
C LEU A 30 13.54 -10.28 -1.93
N THR A 31 13.53 -10.22 -3.26
CA THR A 31 12.94 -11.28 -4.09
C THR A 31 13.78 -12.56 -4.08
N ASP A 32 15.11 -12.49 -3.93
CA ASP A 32 15.94 -13.67 -3.71
C ASP A 32 15.56 -14.38 -2.42
N ARG A 33 15.34 -13.64 -1.33
CA ARG A 33 14.85 -14.21 -0.08
C ARG A 33 13.47 -14.82 -0.20
N PHE A 34 12.58 -14.24 -1.01
CA PHE A 34 11.29 -14.87 -1.30
C PHE A 34 11.46 -16.23 -1.99
N LEU A 35 12.37 -16.33 -2.96
CA LEU A 35 12.68 -17.59 -3.62
C LEU A 35 13.31 -18.62 -2.67
N GLU A 36 14.28 -18.21 -1.85
CA GLU A 36 14.88 -19.06 -0.82
C GLU A 36 13.84 -19.64 0.15
N CYS A 37 12.82 -18.86 0.47
CA CYS A 37 11.69 -19.28 1.31
C CYS A 37 10.61 -20.05 0.54
N GLY A 38 10.74 -20.24 -0.76
CA GLY A 38 9.77 -20.95 -1.60
C GLY A 38 8.49 -20.18 -1.86
N VAL A 39 8.51 -18.84 -1.77
CA VAL A 39 7.34 -17.99 -1.99
C VAL A 39 7.02 -17.91 -3.49
N ASP A 40 5.81 -18.33 -3.86
CA ASP A 40 5.29 -18.23 -5.23
C ASP A 40 4.45 -16.95 -5.45
N TYR A 41 3.88 -16.42 -4.36
CA TYR A 41 3.02 -15.26 -4.40
C TYR A 41 3.24 -14.39 -3.17
N VAL A 42 3.38 -13.09 -3.38
CA VAL A 42 3.46 -12.11 -2.30
C VAL A 42 2.36 -11.07 -2.42
N THR A 43 1.66 -10.79 -1.32
CA THR A 43 0.84 -9.58 -1.19
C THR A 43 1.69 -8.53 -0.50
N PHE A 44 1.87 -7.39 -1.15
CA PHE A 44 2.71 -6.30 -0.65
C PHE A 44 1.94 -4.98 -0.63
N HIS A 45 2.22 -4.14 0.35
CA HIS A 45 1.53 -2.87 0.47
C HIS A 45 1.88 -1.93 -0.68
N ALA A 46 0.91 -1.63 -1.55
CA ALA A 46 0.96 -0.46 -2.43
C ALA A 46 0.54 0.80 -1.66
N ARG A 47 -0.40 0.62 -0.69
CA ARG A 47 -0.89 1.70 0.17
C ARG A 47 -1.38 1.13 1.50
N CYS A 48 -0.84 1.63 2.60
CA CYS A 48 -1.26 1.20 3.94
C CYS A 48 -2.44 2.03 4.47
N ASN A 49 -2.91 1.68 5.66
CA ASN A 49 -4.01 2.36 6.36
C ASN A 49 -3.70 3.82 6.77
N MET A 50 -2.44 4.21 6.78
CA MET A 50 -2.05 5.61 7.00
C MET A 50 -2.35 6.51 5.78
N GLY A 51 -2.65 5.91 4.62
CA GLY A 51 -3.01 6.62 3.41
C GLY A 51 -1.85 6.94 2.48
N ASN A 52 -0.62 6.61 2.87
CA ASN A 52 0.54 6.87 2.01
C ASN A 52 0.74 5.76 0.99
N ALA A 53 0.98 6.16 -0.25
CA ALA A 53 1.36 5.26 -1.32
C ALA A 53 2.87 4.98 -1.29
N TYR A 54 3.24 3.73 -1.61
CA TYR A 54 4.63 3.26 -1.74
C TYR A 54 5.01 3.09 -3.21
N TYR A 55 4.32 3.77 -4.11
CA TYR A 55 4.55 3.78 -5.56
C TYR A 55 4.43 5.21 -6.11
N ASN A 56 4.91 5.40 -7.33
CA ASN A 56 4.74 6.67 -8.02
C ASN A 56 3.28 6.88 -8.40
N THR A 57 2.64 7.84 -7.75
CA THR A 57 1.25 8.20 -7.98
C THR A 57 1.10 9.68 -8.29
N ALA A 58 0.15 10.00 -9.17
CA ALA A 58 -0.32 11.37 -9.42
C ALA A 58 -1.55 11.72 -8.59
N ILE A 59 -2.12 10.74 -7.85
CA ILE A 59 -3.35 10.89 -7.08
C ILE A 59 -3.09 10.38 -5.66
N GLY A 60 -3.49 11.15 -4.67
CA GLY A 60 -3.23 10.87 -3.26
C GLY A 60 -1.78 11.18 -2.86
N GLN A 61 -1.42 10.82 -1.65
CA GLN A 61 -0.13 11.16 -1.05
C GLN A 61 0.84 9.98 -1.15
N ARG A 62 2.02 10.24 -1.71
CA ARG A 62 3.15 9.31 -1.60
C ARG A 62 3.82 9.49 -0.25
N HIS A 63 4.39 8.42 0.30
CA HIS A 63 5.16 8.52 1.54
C HIS A 63 6.31 9.53 1.37
N PRO A 64 6.44 10.53 2.25
CA PRO A 64 7.37 11.66 2.05
C PRO A 64 8.85 11.25 2.02
N SER A 65 9.21 10.13 2.66
CA SER A 65 10.58 9.60 2.61
C SER A 65 10.92 8.86 1.32
N LEU A 66 9.94 8.53 0.47
CA LEU A 66 10.19 7.77 -0.75
C LEU A 66 10.46 8.71 -1.93
N ASN A 67 11.64 8.59 -2.52
CA ASN A 67 12.05 9.28 -3.74
C ASN A 67 12.07 8.37 -4.98
N PHE A 68 11.66 7.10 -4.83
CA PHE A 68 11.60 6.08 -5.88
C PHE A 68 10.29 5.29 -5.79
N ASP A 69 10.01 4.43 -6.77
CA ASP A 69 8.80 3.60 -6.84
C ASP A 69 9.03 2.24 -6.15
N LEU A 70 8.92 2.21 -4.82
CA LEU A 70 9.22 1.02 -4.05
C LEU A 70 8.37 -0.19 -4.49
N PHE A 71 7.06 0.00 -4.68
CA PHE A 71 6.18 -1.09 -5.11
C PHE A 71 6.44 -1.48 -6.57
N GLY A 72 6.68 -0.51 -7.46
CA GLY A 72 6.98 -0.77 -8.86
C GLY A 72 8.28 -1.55 -9.03
N ASP A 73 9.35 -1.15 -8.36
CA ASP A 73 10.64 -1.83 -8.40
C ASP A 73 10.53 -3.28 -7.90
N LEU A 74 9.76 -3.49 -6.81
CA LEU A 74 9.50 -4.84 -6.31
C LEU A 74 8.69 -5.67 -7.31
N ALA A 75 7.66 -5.08 -7.93
CA ALA A 75 6.81 -5.78 -8.88
C ALA A 75 7.61 -6.24 -10.11
N GLU A 76 8.51 -5.40 -10.61
CA GLU A 76 9.41 -5.75 -11.71
C GLU A 76 10.38 -6.87 -11.32
N ALA A 77 10.98 -6.82 -10.14
CA ALA A 77 11.87 -7.87 -9.65
C ALA A 77 11.13 -9.21 -9.46
N CYS A 78 9.91 -9.16 -8.92
CA CYS A 78 9.05 -10.34 -8.80
C CYS A 78 8.74 -10.96 -10.17
N ASP A 79 8.38 -10.13 -11.17
CA ASP A 79 8.06 -10.62 -12.52
C ASP A 79 9.27 -11.28 -13.17
N ARG A 80 10.46 -10.69 -13.08
CA ARG A 80 11.71 -11.30 -13.57
C ARG A 80 12.00 -12.67 -12.97
N LYS A 81 11.64 -12.87 -11.70
CA LYS A 81 11.91 -14.11 -10.95
C LYS A 81 10.72 -15.07 -10.91
N GLY A 82 9.63 -14.76 -11.63
CA GLY A 82 8.44 -15.62 -11.71
C GLY A 82 7.59 -15.66 -10.44
N ILE A 83 7.81 -14.74 -9.48
CA ILE A 83 7.00 -14.57 -8.29
C ILE A 83 5.78 -13.74 -8.66
N LYS A 84 4.59 -14.19 -8.28
CA LYS A 84 3.38 -13.38 -8.45
C LYS A 84 3.26 -12.37 -7.33
N ILE A 85 2.89 -11.14 -7.67
CA ILE A 85 2.68 -10.08 -6.69
C ILE A 85 1.27 -9.51 -6.75
N GLY A 86 0.65 -9.35 -5.58
CA GLY A 86 -0.62 -8.66 -5.37
C GLY A 86 -0.40 -7.34 -4.64
N ALA A 87 -1.04 -6.30 -5.12
CA ALA A 87 -1.04 -5.00 -4.46
C ALA A 87 -2.08 -4.97 -3.35
N TYR A 88 -1.65 -4.73 -2.12
CA TYR A 88 -2.56 -4.42 -1.04
C TYR A 88 -2.89 -2.93 -1.03
N PHE A 89 -4.18 -2.65 -1.05
CA PHE A 89 -4.73 -1.30 -0.85
C PHE A 89 -5.72 -1.33 0.30
N ASN A 90 -5.50 -0.50 1.28
CA ASN A 90 -6.50 -0.31 2.31
C ASN A 90 -7.61 0.61 1.78
N ALA A 91 -8.79 0.03 1.58
CA ALA A 91 -9.96 0.74 1.02
C ALA A 91 -10.87 1.33 2.10
N GLY A 92 -10.87 0.74 3.29
CA GLY A 92 -11.77 1.14 4.38
C GLY A 92 -11.14 2.04 5.43
N LEU A 93 -9.82 2.12 5.46
CA LEU A 93 -9.10 2.86 6.47
C LEU A 93 -8.04 3.74 5.80
N SER A 94 -8.18 5.06 5.88
CA SER A 94 -7.19 5.99 5.37
C SER A 94 -7.11 7.24 6.22
N ARG A 95 -6.02 7.36 6.97
CA ARG A 95 -5.81 8.52 7.81
C ARG A 95 -5.59 9.81 7.01
N ALA A 96 -4.82 9.72 5.92
CA ALA A 96 -4.50 10.90 5.11
C ALA A 96 -5.78 11.56 4.57
N GLU A 97 -6.67 10.78 3.96
CA GLU A 97 -7.94 11.27 3.46
C GLU A 97 -8.86 11.76 4.58
N ALA A 98 -8.87 11.08 5.72
CA ALA A 98 -9.70 11.51 6.85
C ALA A 98 -9.27 12.86 7.44
N VAL A 99 -8.00 13.18 7.37
CA VAL A 99 -7.48 14.50 7.78
C VAL A 99 -7.82 15.58 6.76
N GLU A 100 -7.71 15.26 5.48
CA GLU A 100 -7.96 16.20 4.38
C GLU A 100 -9.46 16.39 4.10
N HIS A 101 -10.22 15.30 4.21
CA HIS A 101 -11.66 15.23 3.89
C HIS A 101 -12.45 14.74 5.11
N ARG A 102 -12.71 15.61 6.04
CA ARG A 102 -13.42 15.25 7.27
C ARG A 102 -14.85 14.76 7.05
N ASP A 103 -15.49 15.22 5.99
CA ASP A 103 -16.82 14.81 5.54
C ASP A 103 -16.87 13.37 5.00
N TRP A 104 -15.71 12.74 4.75
CA TRP A 104 -15.63 11.35 4.31
C TRP A 104 -15.43 10.36 5.46
N THR A 105 -15.41 10.83 6.67
CA THR A 105 -15.17 9.99 7.84
C THR A 105 -16.42 9.18 8.20
N THR A 106 -16.20 8.01 8.81
CA THR A 106 -17.28 7.19 9.32
C THR A 106 -18.04 7.92 10.41
N ILE A 107 -19.36 7.92 10.29
CA ILE A 107 -20.28 8.47 11.30
C ILE A 107 -20.86 7.29 12.08
N TYR A 108 -20.82 7.37 13.40
CA TYR A 108 -21.43 6.41 14.30
C TYR A 108 -22.96 6.61 14.37
N PRO A 109 -23.72 5.60 14.87
CA PRO A 109 -25.17 5.70 15.01
C PRO A 109 -25.64 6.87 15.90
N ASP A 110 -24.80 7.35 16.80
CA ASP A 110 -25.07 8.51 17.66
C ASP A 110 -24.77 9.86 16.97
N GLY A 111 -24.37 9.84 15.70
CA GLY A 111 -24.02 11.02 14.92
C GLY A 111 -22.60 11.54 15.16
N SER A 112 -21.84 10.94 16.05
CA SER A 112 -20.43 11.29 16.24
C SER A 112 -19.60 10.80 15.06
N SER A 113 -18.57 11.56 14.71
CA SER A 113 -17.60 11.13 13.71
C SER A 113 -16.32 10.67 14.38
N TYR A 114 -15.59 9.78 13.71
CA TYR A 114 -14.33 9.24 14.21
C TYR A 114 -13.19 10.27 14.14
N HIS A 115 -13.37 11.41 14.82
CA HIS A 115 -12.42 12.53 14.82
C HIS A 115 -11.55 12.64 16.05
N GLU A 116 -11.83 11.80 17.05
CA GLU A 116 -11.05 11.86 18.30
C GLU A 116 -9.57 11.71 17.98
N PRO A 117 -8.72 12.67 18.39
CA PRO A 117 -7.28 12.50 18.33
C PRO A 117 -6.94 11.34 19.26
N PHE A 118 -6.65 10.20 18.68
CA PHE A 118 -6.22 9.04 19.45
C PHE A 118 -4.94 9.40 20.18
N ALA A 119 -5.00 9.36 21.50
CA ALA A 119 -3.87 9.63 22.40
C ALA A 119 -2.85 8.48 22.42
N GLY A 120 -2.69 7.74 21.31
CA GLY A 120 -1.76 6.64 21.18
C GLY A 120 -0.78 6.83 20.03
N PRO A 121 0.31 6.06 19.98
CA PRO A 121 1.32 6.15 18.94
C PRO A 121 0.80 5.79 17.53
N PHE A 122 -0.36 5.16 17.45
CA PHE A 122 -1.04 4.81 16.19
C PHE A 122 -2.41 5.49 16.13
N PRO A 123 -2.51 6.65 15.48
CA PRO A 123 -3.81 7.28 15.27
C PRO A 123 -4.70 6.32 14.48
N ARG A 124 -5.90 6.06 14.98
CA ARG A 124 -6.86 5.19 14.29
C ARG A 124 -7.28 5.82 12.97
N PRO A 125 -7.18 5.08 11.87
CA PRO A 125 -7.60 5.57 10.58
C PRO A 125 -9.13 5.64 10.48
N CYS A 126 -9.63 6.60 9.75
CA CYS A 126 -11.05 6.71 9.42
C CYS A 126 -11.40 5.89 8.18
N ALA A 127 -12.61 5.39 8.11
CA ALA A 127 -13.09 4.67 6.96
C ALA A 127 -13.47 5.63 5.84
N THR A 128 -13.06 5.33 4.63
CA THR A 128 -13.49 6.05 3.43
C THR A 128 -13.68 5.04 2.30
N THR A 129 -14.92 4.70 2.03
CA THR A 129 -15.22 3.58 1.12
C THR A 129 -15.13 3.96 -0.36
N LEU A 130 -15.43 5.20 -0.73
CA LEU A 130 -15.63 5.54 -2.15
C LEU A 130 -14.36 5.99 -2.88
N LEU A 131 -13.49 6.73 -2.23
CA LEU A 131 -12.35 7.36 -2.90
C LEU A 131 -11.13 6.47 -3.04
N THR A 132 -10.94 5.52 -2.16
CA THR A 132 -9.84 4.55 -2.30
C THR A 132 -9.99 3.74 -3.59
N ALA A 133 -11.21 3.46 -4.02
CA ALA A 133 -11.48 2.82 -5.31
C ALA A 133 -11.06 3.71 -6.50
N ILE A 134 -11.24 5.02 -6.41
CA ILE A 134 -10.84 5.99 -7.45
C ILE A 134 -9.33 6.15 -7.50
N ILE A 135 -8.66 6.17 -6.36
CA ILE A 135 -7.20 6.26 -6.25
C ILE A 135 -6.51 5.00 -6.80
N CYS A 136 -7.12 3.83 -6.62
CA CYS A 136 -6.60 2.56 -7.13
C CYS A 136 -6.79 2.38 -8.65
N TRP A 137 -7.78 3.04 -9.26
CA TRP A 137 -8.15 2.85 -10.66
C TRP A 137 -7.06 3.20 -11.69
N PRO A 138 -6.30 4.30 -11.57
CA PRO A 138 -5.25 4.65 -12.53
C PRO A 138 -4.09 3.64 -12.59
N TRP A 139 -3.77 2.97 -11.48
CA TRP A 139 -2.70 1.98 -11.43
C TRP A 139 -3.01 0.76 -12.32
N ARG A 140 -4.25 0.28 -12.34
CA ARG A 140 -4.68 -0.81 -13.23
C ARG A 140 -4.47 -0.53 -14.71
N ARG A 141 -4.56 0.72 -15.15
CA ARG A 141 -4.38 1.08 -16.55
C ARG A 141 -2.91 1.12 -16.99
N LYS A 142 -1.99 1.48 -16.12
CA LYS A 142 -0.56 1.55 -16.45
C LYS A 142 0.07 0.16 -16.57
N SER A 143 -0.27 -0.76 -15.67
CA SER A 143 0.28 -2.12 -15.69
C SER A 143 -0.14 -2.96 -16.91
N ARG A 144 -1.28 -2.62 -17.56
CA ARG A 144 -1.73 -3.34 -18.77
C ARG A 144 -1.08 -2.88 -20.08
N LYS A 145 -0.41 -1.73 -20.11
CA LYS A 145 0.20 -1.23 -21.35
C LYS A 145 1.60 -1.76 -21.64
N ASN A 146 2.23 -2.42 -20.69
CA ASN A 146 3.59 -2.97 -20.86
C ASN A 146 3.64 -4.51 -20.93
N ILE A 147 2.50 -5.19 -21.06
CA ILE A 147 2.50 -6.64 -21.33
C ILE A 147 2.24 -6.80 -22.83
N ARG A 148 3.30 -6.86 -23.60
CA ARG A 148 3.33 -7.47 -24.94
C ARG A 148 3.99 -8.82 -24.84
#